data_f4644f3892be83716a63b46729564de0
#
_entry.id   f4644f3892be83716a63b46729564de0
#
_cell.length_a   1.000
_cell.length_b   1.000
_cell.length_c   1.000
_cell.angle_alpha   90.00
_cell.angle_beta   90.00
_cell.angle_gamma   90.00
#
_symmetry.space_group_name_H-M   'P 1'
#
loop_
_entity.id
_entity.type
_entity.pdbx_description
1 polymer ?
#
loop_
_entity_poly.entity_id
_entity_poly.type
_entity_poly.pdbx_seq_one_letter_code
_entity_poly.pdbx_strand_id
1 'polypeptide(L)'
;MIEPKYKLTEETIKVNNKPLYRIEALRDFADVKKGDKGGFIENESNLSQSDNCWVYDNAQVYDYAKIRDNAQVFGKAKVYGEARIFDNAMVYGNAKVYGEADVYDNAIVCGNAQVYDNAKVYGDVEVYGYVEVYDDAEVYGHAVVCGYTKVYGNAEVSDNAWICEDVIVCDNTKICE
;
A
#
# COMPACT_ATOMS: atom_id res chain seq x y z
N MET A 1 0.84 -22.61 20.67
CA MET A 1 0.04 -22.05 19.55
C MET A 1 0.05 -20.54 19.70
N ILE A 2 0.38 -19.81 18.65
CA ILE A 2 0.31 -18.34 18.67
C ILE A 2 -1.17 -17.97 18.62
N GLU A 3 -1.66 -17.16 19.57
CA GLU A 3 -3.02 -16.65 19.56
C GLU A 3 -3.22 -15.77 18.31
N PRO A 4 -4.27 -16.02 17.50
CA PRO A 4 -4.48 -15.23 16.30
C PRO A 4 -4.72 -13.76 16.65
N LYS A 5 -4.17 -12.86 15.83
CA LYS A 5 -4.29 -11.42 16.01
C LYS A 5 -5.70 -10.92 15.68
N TYR A 6 -6.32 -11.50 14.68
CA TYR A 6 -7.66 -11.14 14.19
C TYR A 6 -8.42 -12.37 13.66
N LYS A 7 -9.69 -12.18 13.43
CA LYS A 7 -10.57 -13.12 12.72
C LYS A 7 -11.27 -12.42 11.55
N LEU A 8 -11.73 -13.20 10.59
CA LEU A 8 -12.70 -12.78 9.58
C LEU A 8 -14.11 -12.79 10.20
N THR A 9 -14.88 -11.73 9.95
CA THR A 9 -16.27 -11.65 10.41
C THR A 9 -17.24 -12.06 9.30
N GLU A 10 -18.56 -12.13 9.64
CA GLU A 10 -19.61 -12.38 8.65
C GLU A 10 -19.96 -11.14 7.80
N GLU A 11 -19.48 -9.95 8.20
CA GLU A 11 -19.68 -8.71 7.45
C GLU A 11 -18.84 -8.73 6.18
N THR A 12 -19.50 -8.68 5.03
CA THR A 12 -18.82 -8.81 3.73
C THR A 12 -19.20 -7.71 2.76
N ILE A 13 -18.26 -7.43 1.87
CA ILE A 13 -18.50 -6.66 0.63
C ILE A 13 -18.12 -7.53 -0.57
N LYS A 14 -18.62 -7.19 -1.75
CA LYS A 14 -18.23 -7.87 -3.00
C LYS A 14 -17.37 -6.96 -3.86
N VAL A 15 -16.24 -7.47 -4.29
CA VAL A 15 -15.34 -6.82 -5.24
C VAL A 15 -15.03 -7.84 -6.35
N ASN A 16 -15.28 -7.49 -7.62
CA ASN A 16 -15.07 -8.38 -8.78
C ASN A 16 -15.68 -9.79 -8.59
N ASN A 17 -16.90 -9.87 -8.03
CA ASN A 17 -17.61 -11.11 -7.67
C ASN A 17 -16.96 -11.95 -6.55
N LYS A 18 -15.92 -11.48 -5.91
CA LYS A 18 -15.28 -12.12 -4.75
C LYS A 18 -15.79 -11.50 -3.45
N PRO A 19 -16.08 -12.27 -2.40
CA PRO A 19 -16.36 -11.72 -1.09
C PRO A 19 -15.08 -11.26 -0.41
N LEU A 20 -15.09 -10.08 0.17
CA LEU A 20 -14.08 -9.63 1.11
C LEU A 20 -14.73 -9.54 2.48
N TYR A 21 -14.05 -10.00 3.49
CA TYR A 21 -14.52 -10.10 4.86
C TYR A 21 -13.93 -9.00 5.72
N ARG A 22 -14.77 -8.34 6.52
CA ARG A 22 -14.28 -7.43 7.54
C ARG A 22 -13.48 -8.17 8.59
N ILE A 23 -12.37 -7.59 9.02
CA ILE A 23 -11.56 -8.16 10.10
C ILE A 23 -11.94 -7.57 11.45
N GLU A 24 -11.74 -8.33 12.53
CA GLU A 24 -11.94 -7.90 13.92
C GLU A 24 -10.76 -8.37 14.77
N ALA A 25 -10.16 -7.45 15.53
CA ALA A 25 -9.02 -7.74 16.40
C ALA A 25 -9.42 -8.66 17.56
N LEU A 26 -8.62 -9.68 17.82
CA LEU A 26 -8.81 -10.64 18.91
C LEU A 26 -7.98 -10.30 20.16
N ARG A 27 -6.96 -9.46 20.02
CA ARG A 27 -6.09 -8.99 21.10
C ARG A 27 -5.64 -7.56 20.83
N ASP A 28 -5.08 -6.90 21.83
CA ASP A 28 -4.42 -5.59 21.69
C ASP A 28 -3.07 -5.75 20.98
N PHE A 29 -2.76 -4.83 20.08
CA PHE A 29 -1.45 -4.67 19.44
C PHE A 29 -1.35 -3.26 18.83
N ALA A 30 -0.15 -2.68 18.83
CA ALA A 30 0.05 -1.29 18.41
C ALA A 30 -1.04 -0.33 18.98
N ASP A 31 -1.77 0.36 18.11
CA ASP A 31 -2.89 1.24 18.47
C ASP A 31 -4.28 0.54 18.42
N VAL A 32 -4.31 -0.71 17.95
CA VAL A 32 -5.55 -1.51 17.80
C VAL A 32 -5.91 -2.22 19.10
N LYS A 33 -7.18 -2.14 19.49
CA LYS A 33 -7.73 -2.80 20.67
C LYS A 33 -8.54 -4.04 20.31
N LYS A 34 -8.57 -5.00 21.23
CA LYS A 34 -9.44 -6.17 21.08
C LYS A 34 -10.89 -5.76 20.84
N GLY A 35 -11.48 -6.29 19.77
CA GLY A 35 -12.83 -5.99 19.32
C GLY A 35 -12.91 -4.87 18.28
N ASP A 36 -11.81 -4.17 18.00
CA ASP A 36 -11.79 -3.17 16.94
C ASP A 36 -12.01 -3.83 15.58
N LYS A 37 -12.87 -3.20 14.79
CA LYS A 37 -13.13 -3.61 13.41
C LYS A 37 -12.15 -2.92 12.48
N GLY A 38 -11.48 -3.72 11.65
CA GLY A 38 -10.60 -3.22 10.61
C GLY A 38 -11.29 -3.12 9.25
N GLY A 39 -10.52 -3.11 8.18
CA GLY A 39 -10.98 -3.09 6.79
C GLY A 39 -11.43 -4.47 6.28
N PHE A 40 -11.34 -4.65 4.99
CA PHE A 40 -11.81 -5.85 4.30
C PHE A 40 -10.66 -6.60 3.63
N ILE A 41 -10.58 -7.91 3.87
CA ILE A 41 -9.61 -8.78 3.19
C ILE A 41 -10.32 -9.98 2.56
N GLU A 42 -9.76 -10.53 1.48
CA GLU A 42 -10.31 -11.72 0.82
C GLU A 42 -10.10 -12.98 1.64
N ASN A 43 -8.90 -13.11 2.21
CA ASN A 43 -8.53 -14.28 3.03
C ASN A 43 -7.38 -13.94 4.00
N GLU A 44 -7.09 -14.86 4.93
CA GLU A 44 -6.07 -14.63 5.96
C GLU A 44 -4.64 -14.48 5.42
N SER A 45 -4.35 -14.93 4.20
CA SER A 45 -3.01 -14.76 3.61
C SER A 45 -2.71 -13.32 3.20
N ASN A 46 -3.73 -12.45 3.13
CA ASN A 46 -3.56 -11.04 2.77
C ASN A 46 -2.96 -10.20 3.89
N LEU A 47 -3.14 -10.58 5.15
CA LEU A 47 -2.67 -9.83 6.31
C LEU A 47 -1.96 -10.74 7.29
N SER A 48 -0.74 -10.39 7.70
CA SER A 48 0.02 -11.18 8.67
C SER A 48 -0.70 -11.30 10.01
N GLN A 49 -0.74 -12.51 10.58
CA GLN A 49 -1.26 -12.79 11.92
C GLN A 49 -0.24 -12.47 13.03
N SER A 50 1.05 -12.38 12.69
CA SER A 50 2.10 -11.82 13.53
C SER A 50 2.17 -10.31 13.36
N ASP A 51 3.17 -9.65 13.84
CA ASP A 51 3.53 -8.26 13.61
C ASP A 51 2.40 -7.23 13.91
N ASN A 52 2.61 -5.96 13.62
CA ASN A 52 1.68 -4.87 13.95
C ASN A 52 0.88 -4.35 12.75
N CYS A 53 1.07 -4.93 11.56
CA CYS A 53 0.34 -4.48 10.38
C CYS A 53 -1.17 -4.55 10.57
N TRP A 54 -1.89 -3.59 9.99
CA TRP A 54 -3.34 -3.57 10.05
C TRP A 54 -3.97 -2.92 8.82
N VAL A 55 -5.17 -3.39 8.50
CA VAL A 55 -6.04 -2.79 7.49
C VAL A 55 -7.18 -2.11 8.22
N TYR A 56 -7.32 -0.81 8.09
CA TYR A 56 -8.30 0.01 8.82
C TYR A 56 -9.49 0.41 7.94
N ASP A 57 -10.49 0.97 8.53
CA ASP A 57 -11.63 1.66 7.91
C ASP A 57 -12.36 0.82 6.85
N ASN A 58 -12.34 1.30 5.60
CA ASN A 58 -12.93 0.62 4.44
C ASN A 58 -11.87 0.23 3.40
N ALA A 59 -10.61 0.18 3.81
CA ALA A 59 -9.54 -0.28 2.94
C ALA A 59 -9.74 -1.76 2.56
N GLN A 60 -9.28 -2.14 1.38
CA GLN A 60 -9.52 -3.43 0.77
C GLN A 60 -8.21 -4.07 0.37
N VAL A 61 -8.00 -5.33 0.78
CA VAL A 61 -6.83 -6.12 0.38
C VAL A 61 -7.31 -7.47 -0.15
N TYR A 62 -6.95 -7.82 -1.36
CA TYR A 62 -7.47 -9.02 -2.01
C TYR A 62 -6.51 -9.61 -3.05
N ASP A 63 -6.92 -10.67 -3.72
CA ASP A 63 -6.07 -11.51 -4.56
C ASP A 63 -4.88 -12.08 -3.76
N TYR A 64 -3.67 -11.98 -4.28
CA TYR A 64 -2.44 -12.48 -3.62
C TYR A 64 -1.67 -11.39 -2.88
N ALA A 65 -2.26 -10.19 -2.75
CA ALA A 65 -1.63 -9.07 -2.05
C ALA A 65 -1.31 -9.40 -0.58
N LYS A 66 -0.20 -8.86 -0.08
CA LYS A 66 0.30 -9.18 1.28
C LYS A 66 0.66 -7.93 2.05
N ILE A 67 0.11 -7.82 3.26
CA ILE A 67 0.42 -6.76 4.22
C ILE A 67 1.15 -7.40 5.41
N ARG A 68 2.35 -6.90 5.75
CA ARG A 68 3.23 -7.49 6.77
C ARG A 68 3.89 -6.42 7.64
N ASP A 69 4.64 -6.88 8.64
CA ASP A 69 5.46 -6.10 9.56
C ASP A 69 4.64 -5.03 10.30
N ASN A 70 4.90 -3.74 10.12
CA ASN A 70 4.15 -2.64 10.72
C ASN A 70 3.33 -1.85 9.68
N ALA A 71 3.18 -2.37 8.48
CA ALA A 71 2.50 -1.67 7.39
C ALA A 71 1.03 -1.38 7.70
N GLN A 72 0.55 -0.23 7.27
CA GLN A 72 -0.81 0.24 7.49
C GLN A 72 -1.52 0.57 6.18
N VAL A 73 -2.73 0.05 6.01
CA VAL A 73 -3.58 0.37 4.86
C VAL A 73 -4.90 0.89 5.38
N PHE A 74 -5.28 2.13 5.05
CA PHE A 74 -6.47 2.75 5.63
C PHE A 74 -7.26 3.66 4.67
N GLY A 75 -8.37 4.21 5.16
CA GLY A 75 -9.30 4.99 4.36
C GLY A 75 -10.07 4.14 3.36
N LYS A 76 -9.93 4.41 2.06
CA LYS A 76 -10.53 3.65 0.95
C LYS A 76 -9.47 3.03 0.04
N ALA A 77 -8.24 2.91 0.53
CA ALA A 77 -7.13 2.37 -0.24
C ALA A 77 -7.41 0.92 -0.68
N LYS A 78 -6.84 0.54 -1.82
CA LYS A 78 -6.97 -0.81 -2.36
C LYS A 78 -5.60 -1.39 -2.67
N VAL A 79 -5.34 -2.58 -2.15
CA VAL A 79 -4.12 -3.35 -2.44
C VAL A 79 -4.54 -4.71 -3.01
N TYR A 80 -4.08 -5.04 -4.22
CA TYR A 80 -4.52 -6.27 -4.89
C TYR A 80 -3.49 -6.78 -5.90
N GLY A 81 -3.82 -7.88 -6.61
CA GLY A 81 -2.83 -8.57 -7.43
C GLY A 81 -1.82 -9.30 -6.56
N GLU A 82 -0.55 -9.17 -6.82
CA GLU A 82 0.57 -9.75 -6.05
C GLU A 82 1.32 -8.68 -5.23
N ALA A 83 0.75 -7.48 -5.10
CA ALA A 83 1.38 -6.33 -4.44
C ALA A 83 1.74 -6.63 -2.98
N ARG A 84 2.86 -6.06 -2.52
CA ARG A 84 3.36 -6.25 -1.16
C ARG A 84 3.56 -4.91 -0.47
N ILE A 85 3.00 -4.78 0.73
CA ILE A 85 3.19 -3.61 1.59
C ILE A 85 3.80 -4.11 2.89
N PHE A 86 4.98 -3.62 3.26
CA PHE A 86 5.70 -4.15 4.42
C PHE A 86 6.55 -3.08 5.11
N ASP A 87 7.33 -3.47 6.13
CA ASP A 87 8.03 -2.57 7.04
C ASP A 87 7.07 -1.55 7.69
N ASN A 88 7.32 -0.25 7.60
CA ASN A 88 6.48 0.80 8.17
C ASN A 88 5.66 1.55 7.11
N ALA A 89 5.51 0.99 5.93
CA ALA A 89 4.84 1.66 4.82
C ALA A 89 3.37 1.95 5.09
N MET A 90 2.90 3.08 4.59
CA MET A 90 1.50 3.52 4.72
C MET A 90 0.85 3.74 3.36
N VAL A 91 -0.31 3.12 3.14
CA VAL A 91 -1.12 3.30 1.93
C VAL A 91 -2.51 3.76 2.33
N TYR A 92 -2.93 4.97 1.94
CA TYR A 92 -4.21 5.50 2.40
C TYR A 92 -4.91 6.45 1.42
N GLY A 93 -6.06 6.98 1.87
CA GLY A 93 -6.93 7.78 1.01
C GLY A 93 -7.67 6.90 0.01
N ASN A 94 -7.57 7.19 -1.26
CA ASN A 94 -8.10 6.38 -2.37
C ASN A 94 -6.96 5.71 -3.18
N ALA A 95 -5.76 5.63 -2.63
CA ALA A 95 -4.59 5.08 -3.31
C ALA A 95 -4.81 3.61 -3.71
N LYS A 96 -4.17 3.21 -4.80
CA LYS A 96 -4.19 1.83 -5.27
C LYS A 96 -2.77 1.32 -5.45
N VAL A 97 -2.50 0.14 -4.92
CA VAL A 97 -1.25 -0.58 -5.16
C VAL A 97 -1.61 -1.97 -5.70
N TYR A 98 -1.11 -2.32 -6.89
CA TYR A 98 -1.51 -3.58 -7.53
C TYR A 98 -0.43 -4.09 -8.50
N GLY A 99 -0.72 -5.21 -9.21
CA GLY A 99 0.31 -5.91 -9.98
C GLY A 99 1.28 -6.62 -9.05
N GLU A 100 2.55 -6.53 -9.30
CA GLU A 100 3.65 -7.04 -8.47
C GLU A 100 4.37 -5.92 -7.69
N ALA A 101 3.72 -4.76 -7.53
CA ALA A 101 4.32 -3.57 -6.94
C ALA A 101 4.67 -3.74 -5.46
N ASP A 102 5.78 -3.15 -5.05
CA ASP A 102 6.28 -3.14 -3.69
C ASP A 102 6.27 -1.73 -3.09
N VAL A 103 5.74 -1.60 -1.88
CA VAL A 103 5.81 -0.36 -1.09
C VAL A 103 6.35 -0.74 0.30
N TYR A 104 7.51 -0.20 0.69
CA TYR A 104 8.18 -0.63 1.92
C TYR A 104 9.03 0.47 2.57
N ASP A 105 9.79 0.12 3.60
CA ASP A 105 10.48 1.04 4.51
C ASP A 105 9.47 2.01 5.17
N ASN A 106 9.66 3.32 5.07
CA ASN A 106 8.77 4.34 5.62
C ASN A 106 7.93 5.04 4.51
N ALA A 107 7.78 4.42 3.35
CA ALA A 107 7.12 5.02 2.20
C ALA A 107 5.64 5.29 2.44
N ILE A 108 5.17 6.43 1.96
CA ILE A 108 3.78 6.87 2.04
C ILE A 108 3.19 6.98 0.63
N VAL A 109 2.12 6.24 0.37
CA VAL A 109 1.36 6.33 -0.88
C VAL A 109 -0.07 6.73 -0.55
N CYS A 110 -0.50 7.91 -0.98
CA CYS A 110 -1.82 8.41 -0.58
C CYS A 110 -2.54 9.25 -1.65
N GLY A 111 -3.67 9.84 -1.27
CA GLY A 111 -4.52 10.59 -2.20
C GLY A 111 -5.20 9.68 -3.21
N ASN A 112 -5.00 9.91 -4.49
CA ASN A 112 -5.47 9.07 -5.60
C ASN A 112 -4.30 8.42 -6.36
N ALA A 113 -3.13 8.31 -5.73
CA ALA A 113 -1.94 7.75 -6.34
C ALA A 113 -2.12 6.26 -6.70
N GLN A 114 -1.47 5.83 -7.76
CA GLN A 114 -1.46 4.45 -8.20
C GLN A 114 -0.02 3.97 -8.37
N VAL A 115 0.30 2.82 -7.77
CA VAL A 115 1.59 2.13 -7.91
C VAL A 115 1.28 0.73 -8.42
N TYR A 116 1.82 0.35 -9.58
CA TYR A 116 1.42 -0.91 -10.19
C TYR A 116 2.51 -1.51 -11.10
N ASP A 117 2.20 -2.66 -11.72
CA ASP A 117 3.14 -3.52 -12.42
C ASP A 117 4.29 -3.96 -11.50
N ASN A 118 5.55 -3.74 -11.82
CA ASN A 118 6.71 -4.13 -11.01
C ASN A 118 7.32 -2.94 -10.24
N ALA A 119 6.59 -1.82 -10.14
CA ALA A 119 7.12 -0.60 -9.56
C ALA A 119 7.47 -0.74 -8.08
N LYS A 120 8.51 -0.02 -7.63
CA LYS A 120 8.93 0.00 -6.23
C LYS A 120 8.93 1.41 -5.67
N VAL A 121 8.37 1.56 -4.48
CA VAL A 121 8.35 2.81 -3.71
C VAL A 121 8.89 2.51 -2.31
N TYR A 122 10.05 3.07 -1.94
CA TYR A 122 10.72 2.73 -0.68
C TYR A 122 11.60 3.85 -0.14
N GLY A 123 12.04 3.71 1.12
CA GLY A 123 12.72 4.77 1.85
C GLY A 123 11.72 5.70 2.57
N ASP A 124 12.08 6.95 2.79
CA ASP A 124 11.23 7.97 3.41
C ASP A 124 10.45 8.80 2.35
N VAL A 125 9.87 8.10 1.39
CA VAL A 125 9.24 8.67 0.19
C VAL A 125 7.78 9.04 0.44
N GLU A 126 7.33 10.14 -0.18
CA GLU A 126 5.92 10.51 -0.25
C GLU A 126 5.43 10.54 -1.71
N VAL A 127 4.41 9.73 -2.02
CA VAL A 127 3.72 9.70 -3.32
C VAL A 127 2.26 10.04 -3.13
N TYR A 128 1.81 11.20 -3.61
CA TYR A 128 0.44 11.64 -3.39
C TYR A 128 -0.17 12.44 -4.56
N GLY A 129 -1.46 12.71 -4.50
CA GLY A 129 -2.19 13.35 -5.60
C GLY A 129 -2.74 12.33 -6.59
N TYR A 130 -2.55 12.56 -7.86
CA TYR A 130 -2.93 11.67 -8.97
C TYR A 130 -1.71 11.04 -9.65
N VAL A 131 -0.69 10.76 -8.87
CA VAL A 131 0.56 10.16 -9.36
C VAL A 131 0.34 8.73 -9.83
N GLU A 132 1.02 8.36 -10.90
CA GLU A 132 1.12 6.97 -11.37
C GLU A 132 2.60 6.56 -11.40
N VAL A 133 2.95 5.47 -10.69
CA VAL A 133 4.29 4.84 -10.73
C VAL A 133 4.08 3.42 -11.23
N TYR A 134 4.68 3.06 -12.38
CA TYR A 134 4.40 1.76 -13.02
C TYR A 134 5.56 1.24 -13.88
N ASP A 135 5.37 0.09 -14.53
CA ASP A 135 6.41 -0.71 -15.16
C ASP A 135 7.49 -1.12 -14.13
N ASP A 136 8.76 -0.93 -14.42
CA ASP A 136 9.89 -1.22 -13.54
C ASP A 136 10.44 0.04 -12.83
N ALA A 137 9.63 1.09 -12.70
CA ALA A 137 10.04 2.36 -12.10
C ALA A 137 10.32 2.25 -10.61
N GLU A 138 11.30 3.00 -10.13
CA GLU A 138 11.67 3.05 -8.71
C GLU A 138 11.61 4.50 -8.17
N VAL A 139 10.97 4.68 -7.01
CA VAL A 139 10.95 5.95 -6.28
C VAL A 139 11.48 5.68 -4.87
N TYR A 140 12.60 6.30 -4.50
CA TYR A 140 13.27 5.96 -3.25
C TYR A 140 14.02 7.15 -2.59
N GLY A 141 14.71 6.87 -1.47
CA GLY A 141 15.42 7.89 -0.70
C GLY A 141 14.48 8.74 0.14
N HIS A 142 14.48 10.05 -0.07
CA HIS A 142 13.59 11.02 0.56
C HIS A 142 12.75 11.78 -0.50
N ALA A 143 12.51 11.14 -1.63
CA ALA A 143 11.84 11.78 -2.75
C ALA A 143 10.36 12.09 -2.45
N VAL A 144 9.89 13.18 -3.02
CA VAL A 144 8.48 13.59 -3.01
C VAL A 144 7.95 13.64 -4.43
N VAL A 145 6.93 12.84 -4.73
CA VAL A 145 6.29 12.80 -6.05
C VAL A 145 4.80 13.14 -5.89
N CYS A 146 4.36 14.24 -6.51
CA CYS A 146 3.00 14.72 -6.34
C CYS A 146 2.35 15.27 -7.62
N GLY A 147 1.11 15.76 -7.50
CA GLY A 147 0.35 16.33 -8.62
C GLY A 147 -0.21 15.27 -9.55
N TYR A 148 0.02 15.42 -10.86
CA TYR A 148 -0.37 14.49 -11.92
C TYR A 148 0.84 13.78 -12.55
N THR A 149 1.90 13.64 -11.78
CA THR A 149 3.17 13.07 -12.24
C THR A 149 3.05 11.60 -12.62
N LYS A 150 3.75 11.21 -13.69
CA LYS A 150 3.90 9.82 -14.11
C LYS A 150 5.36 9.42 -14.08
N VAL A 151 5.68 8.31 -13.43
CA VAL A 151 7.01 7.72 -13.37
C VAL A 151 6.90 6.29 -13.91
N TYR A 152 7.56 5.98 -15.03
CA TYR A 152 7.39 4.67 -15.66
C TYR A 152 8.60 4.22 -16.49
N GLY A 153 8.51 3.03 -17.06
CA GLY A 153 9.66 2.38 -17.70
C GLY A 153 10.68 1.93 -16.67
N ASN A 154 11.94 2.23 -16.87
CA ASN A 154 13.01 2.00 -15.89
C ASN A 154 13.44 3.31 -15.21
N ALA A 155 12.53 4.26 -15.05
CA ALA A 155 12.83 5.55 -14.45
C ALA A 155 13.11 5.44 -12.95
N GLU A 156 14.06 6.22 -12.47
CA GLU A 156 14.41 6.30 -11.05
C GLU A 156 14.25 7.75 -10.54
N VAL A 157 13.55 7.90 -9.41
CA VAL A 157 13.42 9.16 -8.69
C VAL A 157 13.94 8.93 -7.28
N SER A 158 15.00 9.66 -6.89
CA SER A 158 15.71 9.33 -5.65
C SER A 158 16.22 10.55 -4.90
N ASP A 159 16.95 10.29 -3.83
CA ASP A 159 17.59 11.26 -2.93
C ASP A 159 16.57 12.24 -2.34
N ASN A 160 16.67 13.54 -2.57
CA ASN A 160 15.73 14.57 -2.09
C ASN A 160 14.88 15.14 -3.23
N ALA A 161 14.74 14.42 -4.34
CA ALA A 161 14.02 14.89 -5.51
C ALA A 161 12.58 15.31 -5.18
N TRP A 162 12.17 16.46 -5.61
CA TRP A 162 10.80 16.97 -5.46
C TRP A 162 10.16 17.17 -6.82
N ILE A 163 9.30 16.24 -7.19
CA ILE A 163 8.62 16.23 -8.49
C ILE A 163 7.13 16.41 -8.29
N CYS A 164 6.60 17.54 -8.68
CA CYS A 164 5.19 17.89 -8.57
C CYS A 164 4.67 18.51 -9.87
N GLU A 165 3.36 18.73 -9.94
CA GLU A 165 2.63 19.24 -11.08
C GLU A 165 2.34 18.15 -12.13
N ASP A 166 2.54 18.43 -13.42
CA ASP A 166 2.23 17.53 -14.53
C ASP A 166 3.54 17.10 -15.22
N VAL A 167 4.31 16.26 -14.54
CA VAL A 167 5.64 15.82 -14.97
C VAL A 167 5.60 14.36 -15.43
N ILE A 168 6.32 14.07 -16.51
CA ILE A 168 6.54 12.69 -16.98
C ILE A 168 8.02 12.36 -16.82
N VAL A 169 8.32 11.31 -16.06
CA VAL A 169 9.65 10.71 -15.90
C VAL A 169 9.59 9.30 -16.45
N CYS A 170 10.30 9.03 -17.52
CA CYS A 170 10.15 7.75 -18.22
C CYS A 170 11.48 7.19 -18.75
N ASP A 171 11.40 6.00 -19.32
CA ASP A 171 12.50 5.25 -19.94
C ASP A 171 13.58 4.91 -18.90
N ASN A 172 14.80 5.41 -19.08
CA ASN A 172 15.93 5.23 -18.17
C ASN A 172 16.32 6.56 -17.48
N THR A 173 15.35 7.49 -17.34
CA THR A 173 15.61 8.79 -16.72
C THR A 173 15.87 8.61 -15.24
N LYS A 174 16.91 9.25 -14.73
CA LYS A 174 17.23 9.30 -13.30
C LYS A 174 17.16 10.75 -12.83
N ILE A 175 16.36 10.98 -11.78
CA ILE A 175 16.25 12.28 -11.11
C ILE A 175 16.69 12.08 -9.67
N CYS A 176 17.75 12.79 -9.29
CA CYS A 176 18.34 12.79 -7.96
C CYS A 176 18.87 14.20 -7.65
N GLU A 177 18.37 14.86 -6.61
CA GLU A 177 18.82 16.18 -6.15
C GLU A 177 18.86 16.24 -4.61
#